data_8cd0b2669ff7af46dc1e7fe6296e320c
#
_entry.id   8cd0b2669ff7af46dc1e7fe6296e320c
#
_cell.length_a   1.000
_cell.length_b   1.000
_cell.length_c   1.000
_cell.angle_alpha   90.00
_cell.angle_beta   90.00
_cell.angle_gamma   90.00
#
_symmetry.space_group_name_H-M   'P 1'
#
loop_
_entity.id
_entity.type
_entity.pdbx_description
1 polymer ?
#
loop_
_entity_poly.entity_id
_entity_poly.type
_entity_poly.pdbx_seq_one_letter_code
_entity_poly.pdbx_strand_id
1 'polypeptide(L)'
;NILENPGWYTSYTPYQPERSQGTLQTLWVYSSCLSQLTGFEAINASLYERSTCLAESLNVCLRLHRKGTTVLVSESIFPGDKEVVETLIRETDVLVEWVPADDKTGLTSFDEFKSKAERLSNDKLLAGIIFPQVNSLGLLENVDALTDLSTSLKVPSVAIFDPMLLATGGLKPPSRFGSEGQGVDIIVGEGQHLAIGPNYGGPGLG
;
A
#
# COMPACT_ATOMS: atom_id res chain seq x y z
N ASN A 1 -20.23 -25.66 10.12
CA ASN A 1 -18.80 -25.94 10.13
C ASN A 1 -18.19 -25.50 8.78
N ILE A 2 -17.05 -24.77 8.80
CA ILE A 2 -16.42 -24.25 7.57
C ILE A 2 -16.02 -25.39 6.62
N LEU A 3 -15.41 -26.45 7.14
CA LEU A 3 -14.94 -27.59 6.34
C LEU A 3 -16.06 -28.42 5.68
N GLU A 4 -17.27 -28.32 6.15
CA GLU A 4 -18.42 -29.05 5.62
C GLU A 4 -19.26 -28.22 4.63
N ASN A 5 -18.90 -26.96 4.44
CA ASN A 5 -19.63 -26.10 3.53
C ASN A 5 -19.30 -26.42 2.06
N PRO A 6 -20.29 -26.89 1.27
CA PRO A 6 -20.03 -27.27 -0.12
C PRO A 6 -19.59 -26.12 -1.03
N GLY A 7 -19.82 -24.86 -0.61
CA GLY A 7 -19.35 -23.68 -1.34
C GLY A 7 -17.82 -23.56 -1.45
N TRP A 8 -17.07 -24.28 -0.60
CA TRP A 8 -15.61 -24.31 -0.59
C TRP A 8 -15.01 -25.43 -1.47
N TYR A 9 -15.83 -26.37 -1.91
CA TYR A 9 -15.35 -27.50 -2.68
C TYR A 9 -15.19 -27.17 -4.15
N THR A 10 -14.26 -27.85 -4.80
CA THR A 10 -14.12 -28.07 -6.24
C THR A 10 -13.30 -27.08 -7.01
N SER A 11 -12.97 -25.92 -6.50
CA SER A 11 -12.08 -24.99 -7.20
C SER A 11 -10.62 -25.40 -7.03
N TYR A 12 -9.91 -25.52 -8.14
CA TYR A 12 -8.45 -25.63 -8.13
C TYR A 12 -7.82 -24.33 -7.60
N THR A 13 -8.37 -23.19 -7.99
CA THR A 13 -7.99 -21.87 -7.51
C THR A 13 -9.22 -21.01 -7.29
N PRO A 14 -9.13 -19.89 -6.51
CA PRO A 14 -10.22 -18.92 -6.37
C PRO A 14 -10.60 -18.26 -7.70
N TYR A 15 -9.74 -18.33 -8.69
CA TYR A 15 -9.93 -17.71 -10.01
C TYR A 15 -10.78 -18.54 -10.97
N GLN A 16 -11.18 -19.74 -10.59
CA GLN A 16 -12.06 -20.63 -11.35
C GLN A 16 -13.27 -21.05 -10.49
N PRO A 17 -14.15 -20.12 -10.12
CA PRO A 17 -15.18 -20.38 -9.12
C PRO A 17 -16.51 -20.89 -9.71
N GLU A 18 -16.51 -21.49 -10.89
CA GLU A 18 -17.73 -21.92 -11.59
C GLU A 18 -18.59 -22.87 -10.75
N ARG A 19 -17.96 -23.64 -9.87
CA ARG A 19 -18.66 -24.57 -8.95
C ARG A 19 -18.61 -24.15 -7.49
N SER A 20 -17.60 -23.38 -7.09
CA SER A 20 -17.39 -22.91 -5.71
C SER A 20 -17.77 -21.46 -5.54
N GLN A 21 -19.03 -21.13 -5.75
CA GLN A 21 -19.49 -19.75 -5.64
C GLN A 21 -19.38 -19.18 -4.23
N GLY A 22 -19.26 -20.02 -3.21
CA GLY A 22 -18.93 -19.57 -1.85
C GLY A 22 -17.58 -18.88 -1.76
N THR A 23 -16.60 -19.27 -2.57
CA THR A 23 -15.31 -18.57 -2.67
C THR A 23 -15.49 -17.15 -3.23
N LEU A 24 -16.26 -16.98 -4.29
CA LEU A 24 -16.60 -15.64 -4.82
C LEU A 24 -17.30 -14.77 -3.78
N GLN A 25 -18.25 -15.34 -3.05
CA GLN A 25 -18.94 -14.62 -1.98
C GLN A 25 -17.98 -14.17 -0.89
N THR A 26 -17.01 -15.02 -0.53
CA THR A 26 -15.99 -14.67 0.48
C THR A 26 -15.11 -13.50 0.01
N LEU A 27 -14.62 -13.55 -1.24
CA LEU A 27 -13.83 -12.46 -1.81
C LEU A 27 -14.63 -11.15 -1.84
N TRP A 28 -15.90 -11.23 -2.23
CA TRP A 28 -16.80 -10.08 -2.23
C TRP A 28 -17.00 -9.49 -0.83
N VAL A 29 -17.32 -10.34 0.17
CA VAL A 29 -17.53 -9.91 1.56
C VAL A 29 -16.27 -9.30 2.13
N TYR A 30 -15.10 -9.94 1.93
CA TYR A 30 -13.83 -9.43 2.39
C TYR A 30 -13.52 -8.05 1.80
N SER A 31 -13.57 -7.91 0.48
CA SER A 31 -13.33 -6.63 -0.21
C SER A 31 -14.31 -5.55 0.25
N SER A 32 -15.59 -5.90 0.44
CA SER A 32 -16.61 -4.97 0.93
C SER A 32 -16.34 -4.50 2.37
N CYS A 33 -15.92 -5.40 3.25
CA CYS A 33 -15.55 -5.05 4.63
C CYS A 33 -14.34 -4.12 4.65
N LEU A 34 -13.31 -4.40 3.87
CA LEU A 34 -12.14 -3.54 3.78
C LEU A 34 -12.48 -2.17 3.15
N SER A 35 -13.31 -2.15 2.13
CA SER A 35 -13.81 -0.90 1.54
C SER A 35 -14.49 -0.02 2.61
N GLN A 36 -15.36 -0.59 3.42
CA GLN A 36 -16.02 0.14 4.51
C GLN A 36 -15.05 0.58 5.61
N LEU A 37 -14.08 -0.26 5.96
CA LEU A 37 -13.09 0.04 6.98
C LEU A 37 -12.14 1.17 6.55
N THR A 38 -11.68 1.13 5.30
CA THR A 38 -10.65 2.04 4.78
C THR A 38 -11.23 3.30 4.13
N GLY A 39 -12.47 3.26 3.67
CA GLY A 39 -13.11 4.32 2.90
C GLY A 39 -12.70 4.35 1.41
N PHE A 40 -12.08 3.27 0.89
CA PHE A 40 -11.73 3.13 -0.53
C PHE A 40 -12.80 2.36 -1.28
N GLU A 41 -13.13 2.79 -2.49
CA GLU A 41 -14.18 2.18 -3.31
C GLU A 41 -13.77 0.82 -3.89
N ALA A 42 -12.49 0.65 -4.24
CA ALA A 42 -11.97 -0.54 -4.87
C ALA A 42 -10.90 -1.21 -4.00
N ILE A 43 -11.12 -2.47 -3.68
CA ILE A 43 -10.18 -3.33 -2.97
C ILE A 43 -9.96 -4.58 -3.82
N ASN A 44 -8.69 -4.99 -3.99
CA ASN A 44 -8.35 -6.23 -4.67
C ASN A 44 -8.81 -7.47 -3.87
N ALA A 45 -8.83 -8.62 -4.53
CA ALA A 45 -9.15 -9.87 -3.85
C ALA A 45 -8.03 -10.29 -2.88
N SER A 46 -6.80 -10.37 -3.38
CA SER A 46 -5.60 -10.65 -2.58
C SER A 46 -4.34 -10.57 -3.43
N LEU A 47 -3.23 -10.24 -2.78
CA LEU A 47 -1.88 -10.49 -3.23
C LEU A 47 -1.17 -11.37 -2.16
N TYR A 48 0.11 -11.70 -2.36
CA TYR A 48 0.81 -12.62 -1.47
C TYR A 48 0.97 -12.04 -0.05
N GLU A 49 1.44 -10.79 0.04
CA GLU A 49 1.64 -10.04 1.28
C GLU A 49 1.87 -8.56 0.94
N ARG A 50 1.99 -7.72 1.98
CA ARG A 50 2.17 -6.27 1.86
C ARG A 50 3.33 -5.87 0.95
N SER A 51 4.47 -6.57 1.03
CA SER A 51 5.67 -6.22 0.24
C SER A 51 5.44 -6.40 -1.26
N THR A 52 4.75 -7.47 -1.66
CA THR A 52 4.33 -7.70 -3.05
C THR A 52 3.33 -6.64 -3.50
N CYS A 53 2.37 -6.27 -2.64
CA CYS A 53 1.44 -5.18 -2.93
C CYS A 53 2.17 -3.86 -3.16
N LEU A 54 3.19 -3.60 -2.36
CA LEU A 54 4.02 -2.41 -2.50
C LEU A 54 4.73 -2.38 -3.86
N ALA A 55 5.34 -3.50 -4.27
CA ALA A 55 5.96 -3.60 -5.59
C ALA A 55 4.95 -3.42 -6.73
N GLU A 56 3.75 -4.00 -6.62
CA GLU A 56 2.69 -3.79 -7.62
C GLU A 56 2.18 -2.34 -7.65
N SER A 57 2.16 -1.65 -6.52
CA SER A 57 1.76 -0.24 -6.48
C SER A 57 2.70 0.68 -7.28
N LEU A 58 3.99 0.33 -7.41
CA LEU A 58 4.93 1.04 -8.30
C LEU A 58 4.45 0.96 -9.74
N ASN A 59 4.08 -0.25 -10.20
CA ASN A 59 3.55 -0.46 -11.55
C ASN A 59 2.23 0.31 -11.77
N VAL A 60 1.38 0.41 -10.76
CA VAL A 60 0.15 1.20 -10.82
C VAL A 60 0.47 2.68 -10.99
N CYS A 61 1.39 3.24 -10.20
CA CYS A 61 1.83 4.63 -10.33
C CYS A 61 2.32 4.93 -11.76
N LEU A 62 3.19 4.08 -12.31
CA LEU A 62 3.71 4.24 -13.67
C LEU A 62 2.62 4.17 -14.76
N ARG A 63 1.59 3.37 -14.55
CA ARG A 63 0.44 3.27 -15.48
C ARG A 63 -0.49 4.46 -15.39
N LEU A 64 -0.70 4.99 -14.18
CA LEU A 64 -1.53 6.18 -13.95
C LEU A 64 -0.84 7.44 -14.46
N HIS A 65 0.45 7.56 -14.22
CA HIS A 65 1.25 8.73 -14.62
C HIS A 65 2.28 8.36 -15.71
N ARG A 66 1.77 8.11 -16.92
CA ARG A 66 2.51 7.55 -18.07
C ARG A 66 3.74 8.33 -18.52
N LYS A 67 3.93 9.55 -18.04
CA LYS A 67 5.10 10.40 -18.38
C LYS A 67 6.27 10.20 -17.42
N GLY A 68 5.99 9.71 -16.21
CA GLY A 68 7.01 9.46 -15.20
C GLY A 68 7.65 8.08 -15.36
N THR A 69 8.87 7.95 -14.91
CA THR A 69 9.65 6.71 -14.90
C THR A 69 10.14 6.33 -13.50
N THR A 70 10.07 7.26 -12.57
CA THR A 70 10.65 7.13 -11.23
C THR A 70 9.58 7.32 -10.16
N VAL A 71 9.50 6.39 -9.23
CA VAL A 71 8.67 6.51 -8.02
C VAL A 71 9.55 6.89 -6.85
N LEU A 72 9.16 7.93 -6.12
CA LEU A 72 9.85 8.40 -4.92
C LEU A 72 9.29 7.68 -3.69
N VAL A 73 10.14 7.01 -2.94
CA VAL A 73 9.72 6.15 -1.82
C VAL A 73 10.45 6.54 -0.54
N SER A 74 9.71 6.68 0.56
CA SER A 74 10.32 6.83 1.88
C SER A 74 11.11 5.57 2.25
N GLU A 75 12.35 5.72 2.68
CA GLU A 75 13.18 4.61 3.16
C GLU A 75 12.82 4.18 4.61
N SER A 76 11.93 4.93 5.28
CA SER A 76 11.45 4.60 6.63
C SER A 76 10.46 3.41 6.66
N ILE A 77 10.17 2.79 5.52
CA ILE A 77 9.41 1.54 5.42
C ILE A 77 10.17 0.38 6.09
N PHE A 78 9.48 -0.75 6.30
CA PHE A 78 10.15 -1.93 6.86
C PHE A 78 11.27 -2.42 5.92
N PRO A 79 12.46 -2.78 6.44
CA PRO A 79 13.58 -3.23 5.62
C PRO A 79 13.24 -4.42 4.72
N GLY A 80 12.45 -5.38 5.22
CA GLY A 80 12.00 -6.52 4.40
C GLY A 80 11.12 -6.11 3.22
N ASP A 81 10.29 -5.07 3.37
CA ASP A 81 9.49 -4.54 2.24
C ASP A 81 10.41 -3.93 1.17
N LYS A 82 11.44 -3.20 1.59
CA LYS A 82 12.45 -2.63 0.69
C LYS A 82 13.19 -3.72 -0.09
N GLU A 83 13.68 -4.76 0.58
CA GLU A 83 14.39 -5.88 -0.05
C GLU A 83 13.53 -6.61 -1.09
N VAL A 84 12.25 -6.82 -0.79
CA VAL A 84 11.30 -7.44 -1.75
C VAL A 84 11.09 -6.54 -2.96
N VAL A 85 10.84 -5.24 -2.74
CA VAL A 85 10.70 -4.26 -3.82
C VAL A 85 11.94 -4.27 -4.72
N GLU A 86 13.13 -4.11 -4.14
CA GLU A 86 14.40 -4.10 -4.90
C GLU A 86 14.62 -5.40 -5.68
N THR A 87 14.20 -6.52 -5.12
CA THR A 87 14.29 -7.83 -5.79
C THR A 87 13.36 -7.90 -7.00
N LEU A 88 12.11 -7.46 -6.84
CA LEU A 88 11.08 -7.57 -7.88
C LEU A 88 11.30 -6.58 -9.03
N ILE A 89 11.89 -5.42 -8.76
CA ILE A 89 12.14 -4.41 -9.81
C ILE A 89 13.50 -4.58 -10.52
N ARG A 90 14.39 -5.41 -9.99
CA ARG A 90 15.80 -5.53 -10.46
C ARG A 90 15.96 -5.71 -11.98
N GLU A 91 15.08 -6.52 -12.56
CA GLU A 91 15.13 -6.85 -14.00
C GLU A 91 14.00 -6.13 -14.77
N THR A 92 13.56 -4.98 -14.27
CA THR A 92 12.53 -4.16 -14.89
C THR A 92 13.02 -2.74 -15.16
N ASP A 93 12.25 -1.97 -15.92
CA ASP A 93 12.53 -0.55 -16.18
C ASP A 93 12.00 0.39 -15.07
N VAL A 94 11.50 -0.17 -13.95
CA VAL A 94 10.98 0.61 -12.83
C VAL A 94 12.14 1.23 -12.05
N LEU A 95 12.13 2.55 -11.93
CA LEU A 95 13.11 3.28 -11.15
C LEU A 95 12.51 3.72 -9.81
N VAL A 96 13.24 3.47 -8.74
CA VAL A 96 12.88 3.92 -7.39
C VAL A 96 14.00 4.82 -6.88
N GLU A 97 13.60 5.99 -6.39
CA GLU A 97 14.48 6.87 -5.62
C GLU A 97 14.06 6.84 -4.14
N TRP A 98 14.98 6.47 -3.27
CA TRP A 98 14.75 6.37 -1.84
C TRP A 98 15.04 7.69 -1.12
N VAL A 99 14.20 8.03 -0.15
CA VAL A 99 14.41 9.19 0.73
C VAL A 99 14.68 8.69 2.14
N PRO A 100 15.86 8.95 2.71
CA PRO A 100 16.22 8.47 4.03
C PRO A 100 15.34 9.09 5.13
N ALA A 101 15.30 8.41 6.27
CA ALA A 101 14.81 9.02 7.49
C ALA A 101 15.83 10.07 8.01
N ASP A 102 15.32 11.09 8.66
CA ASP A 102 16.14 12.04 9.40
C ASP A 102 16.72 11.37 10.67
N ASP A 103 18.03 11.38 10.82
CA ASP A 103 18.75 10.69 11.91
C ASP A 103 18.35 11.16 13.31
N LYS A 104 17.80 12.38 13.44
CA LYS A 104 17.43 12.94 14.75
C LYS A 104 15.99 12.60 15.13
N THR A 105 15.10 12.58 14.17
CA THR A 105 13.66 12.37 14.40
C THR A 105 13.22 10.93 14.13
N GLY A 106 13.95 10.20 13.28
CA GLY A 106 13.57 8.89 12.79
C GLY A 106 12.38 8.90 11.83
N LEU A 107 11.92 10.08 11.42
CA LEU A 107 10.85 10.26 10.44
C LEU A 107 11.43 10.49 9.05
N THR A 108 10.64 10.25 8.02
CA THR A 108 10.99 10.63 6.64
C THR A 108 11.43 12.11 6.61
N SER A 109 12.61 12.38 6.07
CA SER A 109 13.09 13.75 5.89
C SER A 109 12.20 14.48 4.88
N PHE A 110 11.23 15.27 5.38
CA PHE A 110 10.24 15.92 4.53
C PHE A 110 10.87 16.92 3.56
N ASP A 111 11.87 17.68 4.01
CA ASP A 111 12.53 18.69 3.15
C ASP A 111 13.29 18.02 2.01
N GLU A 112 13.96 16.90 2.28
CA GLU A 112 14.64 16.11 1.25
C GLU A 112 13.63 15.45 0.32
N PHE A 113 12.55 14.87 0.87
CA PHE A 113 11.47 14.26 0.10
C PHE A 113 10.86 15.28 -0.87
N LYS A 114 10.52 16.46 -0.38
CA LYS A 114 9.98 17.56 -1.18
C LYS A 114 10.97 18.01 -2.26
N SER A 115 12.23 18.24 -1.92
CA SER A 115 13.26 18.66 -2.87
C SER A 115 13.44 17.65 -4.01
N LYS A 116 13.51 16.35 -3.70
CA LYS A 116 13.61 15.28 -4.68
C LYS A 116 12.34 15.19 -5.55
N ALA A 117 11.15 15.28 -4.93
CA ALA A 117 9.88 15.23 -5.65
C ALA A 117 9.74 16.39 -6.64
N GLU A 118 10.06 17.62 -6.21
CA GLU A 118 10.02 18.79 -7.08
C GLU A 118 11.03 18.70 -8.23
N ARG A 119 12.25 18.23 -7.97
CA ARG A 119 13.27 17.98 -9.00
C ARG A 119 12.76 16.98 -10.03
N LEU A 120 12.33 15.79 -9.59
CA LEU A 120 11.82 14.75 -10.48
C LEU A 120 10.57 15.21 -11.26
N SER A 121 9.71 16.01 -10.64
CA SER A 121 8.53 16.57 -11.30
C SER A 121 8.92 17.56 -12.40
N ASN A 122 9.87 18.46 -12.14
CA ASN A 122 10.38 19.43 -13.12
C ASN A 122 11.00 18.74 -14.31
N ASP A 123 11.72 17.65 -14.07
CA ASP A 123 12.36 16.81 -15.10
C ASP A 123 11.34 15.89 -15.82
N LYS A 124 10.07 15.89 -15.38
CA LYS A 124 8.96 15.02 -15.87
C LYS A 124 9.24 13.52 -15.68
N LEU A 125 9.99 13.19 -14.66
CA LEU A 125 10.35 11.80 -14.30
C LEU A 125 9.50 11.24 -13.17
N LEU A 126 8.89 12.07 -12.32
CA LEU A 126 8.11 11.62 -11.17
C LEU A 126 6.83 10.91 -11.61
N ALA A 127 6.67 9.65 -11.23
CA ALA A 127 5.49 8.82 -11.51
C ALA A 127 4.55 8.67 -10.32
N GLY A 128 5.04 8.86 -9.09
CA GLY A 128 4.26 8.75 -7.87
C GLY A 128 5.13 8.87 -6.64
N ILE A 129 4.49 8.96 -5.47
CA ILE A 129 5.16 8.99 -4.17
C ILE A 129 4.58 7.93 -3.23
N ILE A 130 5.44 7.31 -2.42
CA ILE A 130 5.07 6.24 -1.49
C ILE A 130 5.64 6.54 -0.11
N PHE A 131 4.80 6.39 0.92
CA PHE A 131 5.20 6.61 2.31
C PHE A 131 4.37 5.74 3.27
N PRO A 132 4.92 5.37 4.44
CA PRO A 132 4.18 4.66 5.46
C PRO A 132 3.37 5.62 6.34
N GLN A 133 2.28 5.14 6.94
CA GLN A 133 1.60 5.84 8.03
C GLN A 133 2.36 5.68 9.35
N VAL A 134 2.76 4.44 9.64
CA VAL A 134 3.64 4.10 10.75
C VAL A 134 4.90 3.50 10.14
N ASN A 135 6.05 4.07 10.49
CA ASN A 135 7.32 3.64 9.93
C ASN A 135 7.92 2.42 10.67
N SER A 136 9.06 1.94 10.18
CA SER A 136 9.76 0.77 10.75
C SER A 136 10.22 0.95 12.20
N LEU A 137 10.31 2.17 12.68
CA LEU A 137 10.64 2.51 14.09
C LEU A 137 9.39 2.65 14.97
N GLY A 138 8.19 2.46 14.43
CA GLY A 138 6.92 2.63 15.13
C GLY A 138 6.48 4.09 15.29
N LEU A 139 7.06 5.01 14.54
CA LEU A 139 6.75 6.43 14.58
C LEU A 139 5.68 6.78 13.53
N LEU A 140 4.84 7.77 13.85
CA LEU A 140 3.83 8.29 12.93
C LEU A 140 4.47 9.30 11.97
N GLU A 141 4.37 9.02 10.67
CA GLU A 141 4.83 9.93 9.63
C GLU A 141 3.90 11.13 9.44
N ASN A 142 4.43 12.22 8.87
CA ASN A 142 3.63 13.39 8.53
C ASN A 142 2.84 13.15 7.22
N VAL A 143 1.86 12.25 7.30
CA VAL A 143 1.10 11.78 6.13
C VAL A 143 0.32 12.89 5.45
N ASP A 144 -0.11 13.92 6.19
CA ASP A 144 -0.86 15.03 5.62
C ASP A 144 0.04 15.87 4.69
N ALA A 145 1.23 16.23 5.15
CA ALA A 145 2.17 16.99 4.34
C ALA A 145 2.64 16.22 3.08
N LEU A 146 2.84 14.89 3.21
CA LEU A 146 3.23 14.03 2.08
C LEU A 146 2.08 13.90 1.06
N THR A 147 0.84 13.78 1.52
CA THR A 147 -0.34 13.76 0.66
C THR A 147 -0.56 15.10 -0.03
N ASP A 148 -0.42 16.22 0.67
CA ASP A 148 -0.53 17.55 0.09
C ASP A 148 0.54 17.79 -0.99
N LEU A 149 1.75 17.31 -0.76
CA LEU A 149 2.82 17.37 -1.76
C LEU A 149 2.45 16.62 -3.05
N SER A 150 1.95 15.38 -2.96
CA SER A 150 1.52 14.61 -4.14
C SER A 150 0.42 15.31 -4.91
N THR A 151 -0.58 15.84 -4.18
CA THR A 151 -1.69 16.61 -4.75
C THR A 151 -1.20 17.85 -5.51
N SER A 152 -0.26 18.59 -4.91
CA SER A 152 0.32 19.78 -5.52
C SER A 152 1.10 19.48 -6.81
N LEU A 153 1.78 18.33 -6.85
CA LEU A 153 2.56 17.86 -8.00
C LEU A 153 1.72 17.08 -9.01
N LYS A 154 0.45 16.76 -8.67
CA LYS A 154 -0.50 16.02 -9.50
C LYS A 154 0.03 14.63 -9.89
N VAL A 155 0.62 13.93 -8.94
CA VAL A 155 1.10 12.56 -9.09
C VAL A 155 0.40 11.64 -8.10
N PRO A 156 0.23 10.35 -8.44
CA PRO A 156 -0.35 9.38 -7.51
C PRO A 156 0.42 9.28 -6.19
N SER A 157 -0.32 9.15 -5.11
CA SER A 157 0.18 8.88 -3.77
C SER A 157 -0.22 7.48 -3.29
N VAL A 158 0.71 6.78 -2.65
CA VAL A 158 0.50 5.47 -2.06
C VAL A 158 0.83 5.52 -0.58
N ALA A 159 -0.12 5.16 0.26
CA ALA A 159 0.11 5.02 1.70
C ALA A 159 0.23 3.54 2.09
N ILE A 160 1.30 3.20 2.80
CA ILE A 160 1.44 1.91 3.46
C ILE A 160 0.82 2.05 4.85
N PHE A 161 -0.15 1.21 5.17
CA PHE A 161 -0.89 1.29 6.42
C PHE A 161 -1.18 -0.10 6.99
N ASP A 162 -1.60 -0.14 8.25
CA ASP A 162 -2.10 -1.35 8.89
C ASP A 162 -3.59 -1.18 9.19
N PRO A 163 -4.48 -2.04 8.64
CA PRO A 163 -5.92 -1.92 8.85
C PRO A 163 -6.34 -2.07 10.32
N MET A 164 -5.57 -2.76 11.16
CA MET A 164 -5.84 -2.87 12.59
C MET A 164 -5.76 -1.52 13.31
N LEU A 165 -4.95 -0.60 12.80
CA LEU A 165 -4.78 0.72 13.40
C LEU A 165 -5.96 1.67 13.09
N LEU A 166 -6.89 1.27 12.22
CA LEU A 166 -8.12 2.01 11.90
C LEU A 166 -9.29 1.69 12.83
N ALA A 167 -9.10 0.82 13.83
CA ALA A 167 -10.12 0.50 14.81
C ALA A 167 -10.65 1.77 15.51
N THR A 168 -11.82 1.68 16.12
CA THR A 168 -12.48 2.81 16.80
C THR A 168 -11.54 3.54 17.76
N GLY A 169 -11.32 4.83 17.53
CA GLY A 169 -10.36 5.64 18.28
C GLY A 169 -8.91 5.45 17.85
N GLY A 170 -8.66 4.70 16.78
CA GLY A 170 -7.35 4.49 16.18
C GLY A 170 -6.84 5.66 15.34
N LEU A 171 -5.96 5.34 14.40
CA LEU A 171 -5.31 6.33 13.56
C LEU A 171 -6.26 6.87 12.47
N LYS A 172 -5.91 8.04 11.95
CA LYS A 172 -6.59 8.65 10.80
C LYS A 172 -6.55 7.72 9.60
N PRO A 173 -7.67 7.41 8.95
CA PRO A 173 -7.66 6.53 7.79
C PRO A 173 -7.01 7.21 6.57
N PRO A 174 -6.31 6.45 5.71
CA PRO A 174 -5.64 7.00 4.53
C PRO A 174 -6.56 7.72 3.55
N SER A 175 -7.86 7.37 3.53
CA SER A 175 -8.89 8.07 2.75
C SER A 175 -9.16 9.52 3.21
N ARG A 176 -8.54 9.94 4.32
CA ARG A 176 -8.68 11.29 4.89
C ARG A 176 -7.33 11.98 5.09
N PHE A 177 -6.24 11.45 4.55
CA PHE A 177 -4.94 12.13 4.61
C PHE A 177 -4.99 13.43 3.82
N GLY A 178 -4.02 14.32 4.11
CA GLY A 178 -3.98 15.66 3.57
C GLY A 178 -4.66 16.68 4.49
N SER A 179 -4.27 17.94 4.38
CA SER A 179 -4.77 19.03 5.20
C SER A 179 -6.26 19.31 4.97
N GLU A 180 -6.77 19.01 3.78
CA GLU A 180 -8.18 19.14 3.41
C GLU A 180 -8.92 17.80 3.50
N GLY A 181 -8.24 16.72 3.90
CA GLY A 181 -8.82 15.38 4.02
C GLY A 181 -9.15 14.73 2.67
N GLN A 182 -8.42 15.08 1.61
CA GLN A 182 -8.63 14.60 0.24
C GLN A 182 -8.26 13.12 0.06
N GLY A 183 -7.46 12.56 0.97
CA GLY A 183 -7.00 11.17 0.93
C GLY A 183 -5.86 10.92 -0.04
N VAL A 184 -5.31 9.70 0.03
CA VAL A 184 -4.34 9.19 -0.94
C VAL A 184 -5.06 8.42 -2.06
N ASP A 185 -4.37 8.21 -3.19
CA ASP A 185 -4.95 7.51 -4.35
C ASP A 185 -4.94 5.99 -4.18
N ILE A 186 -3.92 5.46 -3.51
CA ILE A 186 -3.68 4.01 -3.37
C ILE A 186 -3.30 3.71 -1.93
N ILE A 187 -3.78 2.58 -1.42
CA ILE A 187 -3.36 2.04 -0.13
C ILE A 187 -2.75 0.65 -0.30
N VAL A 188 -1.77 0.35 0.52
CA VAL A 188 -1.10 -0.94 0.61
C VAL A 188 -1.05 -1.37 2.06
N GLY A 189 -1.43 -2.60 2.35
CA GLY A 189 -1.47 -3.12 3.71
C GLY A 189 -1.33 -4.63 3.78
N GLU A 190 -1.37 -5.16 4.99
CA GLU A 190 -1.40 -6.59 5.31
C GLU A 190 -2.71 -6.93 5.99
N GLY A 191 -3.40 -7.94 5.48
CA GLY A 191 -4.70 -8.37 6.01
C GLY A 191 -4.65 -9.65 6.83
N GLN A 192 -3.55 -10.39 6.86
CA GLN A 192 -3.46 -11.68 7.55
C GLN A 192 -3.93 -11.61 9.00
N HIS A 193 -3.45 -10.65 9.74
CA HIS A 193 -3.69 -10.53 11.19
C HIS A 193 -5.10 -10.05 11.55
N LEU A 194 -5.93 -9.67 10.57
CA LEU A 194 -7.35 -9.40 10.82
C LEU A 194 -8.12 -10.65 11.22
N ALA A 195 -7.69 -11.84 10.78
CA ALA A 195 -8.42 -13.08 10.99
C ALA A 195 -7.55 -14.27 11.41
N ILE A 196 -6.28 -14.28 11.04
CA ILE A 196 -5.37 -15.41 11.28
C ILE A 196 -4.29 -14.98 12.26
N GLY A 197 -4.21 -15.66 13.41
CA GLY A 197 -3.13 -15.47 14.36
C GLY A 197 -1.76 -15.89 13.79
N PRO A 198 -0.68 -15.65 14.53
CA PRO A 198 0.66 -16.05 14.11
C PRO A 198 0.71 -17.55 13.85
N ASN A 199 0.89 -17.93 12.60
CA ASN A 199 0.92 -19.32 12.12
C ASN A 199 2.27 -19.59 11.48
N TYR A 200 3.32 -19.59 12.29
CA TYR A 200 4.71 -19.75 11.85
C TYR A 200 5.13 -18.78 10.72
N GLY A 201 4.55 -17.58 10.70
CA GLY A 201 4.87 -16.53 9.76
C GLY A 201 4.00 -16.49 8.50
N GLY A 202 3.09 -17.38 8.29
CA GLY A 202 2.27 -17.40 7.08
C GLY A 202 0.83 -17.85 7.32
N PRO A 203 -0.04 -17.81 6.27
CA PRO A 203 0.13 -17.11 4.99
C PRO A 203 -0.03 -15.60 5.14
N GLY A 204 0.56 -14.83 4.21
CA GLY A 204 0.28 -13.41 4.07
C GLY A 204 -1.03 -13.15 3.31
N LEU A 205 -1.49 -11.88 3.35
CA LEU A 205 -2.66 -11.40 2.61
C LEU A 205 -2.49 -9.92 2.29
N GLY A 206 -1.89 -9.67 1.17
CA GLY A 206 -1.69 -8.31 0.71
C GLY A 206 -2.89 -7.71 -0.03
#